data_f5b22ff961f1d4b89ed3050ffbdd01da
#
_entry.id   f5b22ff961f1d4b89ed3050ffbdd01da
#
_cell.length_a   1.000
_cell.length_b   1.000
_cell.length_c   1.000
_cell.angle_alpha   90.00
_cell.angle_beta   90.00
_cell.angle_gamma   90.00
#
_symmetry.space_group_name_H-M   'P 1'
#
loop_
_entity.id
_entity.type
_entity.pdbx_description
1 polymer ?
#
loop_
_entity_poly.entity_id
_entity_poly.type
_entity_poly.pdbx_seq_one_letter_code
_entity_poly.pdbx_strand_id
1 'polypeptide(L)'
;MALAVAGVVAVVAALVAVAVAYDRLRGLWLEQCVVTDAASQVTITDGKMVRADVVAYEFGLKNGANLALIDFDAKRRDILKKIPNIREITVSRRLPNRVDIAVEERVPVVRLGVKGQKQDSGRVADSEGVVFISSSGTQLLPMIREAAAPGTAKGQRLSGHALAALMLLETCRDEFRELGVIEVDISKPYYLSAVLGNDYSTAIIAWDGMDEPTEATKPKLVRQLTELTRSYTSRVDNSVRVWNATQPGFVYANTQKGFL
;
A
#
# COMPACT_ATOMS: atom_id res chain seq x y z
N MET A 1 40.47 32.22 51.16
CA MET A 1 39.94 30.87 51.03
C MET A 1 38.43 30.80 51.40
N ALA A 2 37.99 31.29 52.54
CA ALA A 2 36.58 31.17 52.97
C ALA A 2 35.53 31.78 51.98
N LEU A 3 35.81 32.93 51.37
CA LEU A 3 34.93 33.58 50.41
C LEU A 3 34.78 32.78 49.12
N ALA A 4 35.83 32.12 48.66
CA ALA A 4 35.75 31.27 47.47
C ALA A 4 34.94 29.98 47.71
N VAL A 5 35.02 29.40 48.89
CA VAL A 5 34.23 28.22 49.29
C VAL A 5 32.74 28.62 49.45
N ALA A 6 32.45 29.77 50.05
CA ALA A 6 31.06 30.27 50.16
C ALA A 6 30.43 30.53 48.80
N GLY A 7 31.19 31.07 47.83
CA GLY A 7 30.73 31.25 46.45
C GLY A 7 30.38 29.94 45.73
N VAL A 8 31.25 28.92 45.88
CA VAL A 8 31.02 27.58 45.29
C VAL A 8 29.77 26.93 45.91
N VAL A 9 29.58 27.00 47.22
CA VAL A 9 28.43 26.43 47.92
C VAL A 9 27.15 27.14 47.46
N ALA A 10 27.13 28.47 47.29
CA ALA A 10 25.97 29.23 46.81
C ALA A 10 25.60 28.80 45.35
N VAL A 11 26.58 28.63 44.48
CA VAL A 11 26.33 28.16 43.08
C VAL A 11 25.75 26.74 43.05
N VAL A 12 26.31 25.84 43.85
CA VAL A 12 25.79 24.45 43.93
C VAL A 12 24.36 24.44 44.48
N ALA A 13 24.08 25.22 45.53
CA ALA A 13 22.73 25.34 46.10
C ALA A 13 21.72 25.90 45.08
N ALA A 14 22.12 26.90 44.27
CA ALA A 14 21.29 27.47 43.23
C ALA A 14 21.00 26.43 42.12
N LEU A 15 22.00 25.65 41.68
CA LEU A 15 21.82 24.58 40.70
C LEU A 15 20.88 23.47 41.18
N VAL A 16 21.00 23.07 42.46
CA VAL A 16 20.09 22.10 43.08
C VAL A 16 18.66 22.66 43.17
N ALA A 17 18.49 23.92 43.55
CA ALA A 17 17.17 24.55 43.62
C ALA A 17 16.52 24.62 42.22
N VAL A 18 17.27 24.96 41.19
CA VAL A 18 16.79 24.96 39.79
C VAL A 18 16.42 23.54 39.34
N ALA A 19 17.22 22.54 39.65
CA ALA A 19 16.91 21.14 39.29
C ALA A 19 15.61 20.66 39.99
N VAL A 20 15.45 20.94 41.26
CA VAL A 20 14.21 20.60 42.02
C VAL A 20 12.98 21.35 41.49
N ALA A 21 13.13 22.62 41.17
CA ALA A 21 12.04 23.39 40.56
C ALA A 21 11.66 22.87 39.20
N TYR A 22 12.65 22.50 38.36
CA TYR A 22 12.43 21.88 37.04
C TYR A 22 11.68 20.55 37.16
N ASP A 23 12.10 19.67 38.08
CA ASP A 23 11.44 18.39 38.30
C ASP A 23 9.97 18.54 38.77
N ARG A 24 9.73 19.50 39.63
CA ARG A 24 8.36 19.81 40.09
C ARG A 24 7.49 20.32 38.96
N LEU A 25 7.97 21.28 38.18
CA LEU A 25 7.24 21.85 37.06
C LEU A 25 6.98 20.75 35.96
N ARG A 26 7.97 19.92 35.70
CA ARG A 26 7.81 18.79 34.81
C ARG A 26 6.76 17.80 35.28
N GLY A 27 6.74 17.50 36.60
CA GLY A 27 5.72 16.61 37.20
C GLY A 27 4.30 17.16 36.98
N LEU A 28 4.07 18.44 37.34
CA LEU A 28 2.79 19.11 37.15
C LEU A 28 2.34 19.14 35.68
N TRP A 29 3.29 19.38 34.75
CA TRP A 29 2.97 19.37 33.32
C TRP A 29 2.60 17.97 32.84
N LEU A 30 3.32 16.92 33.27
CA LEU A 30 3.02 15.54 32.93
C LEU A 30 1.65 15.09 33.45
N GLU A 31 1.23 15.54 34.63
CA GLU A 31 -0.11 15.28 35.16
C GLU A 31 -1.21 15.85 34.28
N GLN A 32 -0.99 17.00 33.65
CA GLN A 32 -1.94 17.61 32.73
C GLN A 32 -2.04 16.87 31.38
N CYS A 33 -1.02 16.11 31.02
CA CYS A 33 -0.98 15.32 29.78
C CYS A 33 -1.71 13.98 29.88
N VAL A 34 -2.35 13.68 31.01
CA VAL A 34 -3.10 12.44 31.20
C VAL A 34 -4.48 12.53 30.55
N VAL A 35 -4.83 11.52 29.76
CA VAL A 35 -6.17 11.36 29.19
C VAL A 35 -7.13 10.96 30.31
N THR A 36 -8.06 11.87 30.64
CA THR A 36 -9.09 11.62 31.65
C THR A 36 -10.36 11.05 31.06
N ASP A 37 -10.70 11.47 29.84
CA ASP A 37 -11.84 10.99 29.07
C ASP A 37 -11.42 10.76 27.60
N ALA A 38 -11.13 9.52 27.26
CA ALA A 38 -10.67 9.16 25.93
C ALA A 38 -11.72 9.46 24.84
N ALA A 39 -13.02 9.42 25.15
CA ALA A 39 -14.08 9.68 24.20
C ALA A 39 -14.09 11.12 23.66
N SER A 40 -13.71 12.09 24.51
CA SER A 40 -13.69 13.52 24.15
C SER A 40 -12.30 14.05 23.81
N GLN A 41 -11.24 13.38 24.25
CA GLN A 41 -9.85 13.84 24.12
C GLN A 41 -9.08 13.14 23.01
N VAL A 42 -9.58 11.99 22.52
CA VAL A 42 -8.97 11.22 21.43
C VAL A 42 -9.91 11.17 20.23
N THR A 43 -9.52 11.80 19.15
CA THR A 43 -10.28 11.76 17.89
C THR A 43 -9.54 10.88 16.90
N ILE A 44 -10.19 9.83 16.41
CA ILE A 44 -9.63 8.93 15.38
C ILE A 44 -10.62 8.87 14.22
N THR A 45 -10.13 9.13 13.01
CA THR A 45 -10.97 8.99 11.82
C THR A 45 -11.26 7.52 11.57
N ASP A 46 -12.54 7.15 11.51
CA ASP A 46 -12.97 5.79 11.18
C ASP A 46 -12.67 5.46 9.72
N GLY A 47 -12.07 4.30 9.50
CA GLY A 47 -11.87 3.73 8.19
C GLY A 47 -13.00 2.77 7.79
N LYS A 48 -12.99 2.31 6.54
CA LYS A 48 -13.92 1.27 6.04
C LYS A 48 -13.51 -0.14 6.47
N MET A 49 -12.21 -0.36 6.59
CA MET A 49 -11.60 -1.67 6.90
C MET A 49 -10.96 -1.69 8.29
N VAL A 50 -10.47 -0.55 8.76
CA VAL A 50 -9.78 -0.43 10.04
C VAL A 50 -10.60 0.45 10.98
N ARG A 51 -11.02 -0.13 12.10
CA ARG A 51 -11.85 0.55 13.09
C ARG A 51 -11.01 1.42 14.01
N ALA A 52 -11.58 2.55 14.44
CA ALA A 52 -10.92 3.51 15.33
C ALA A 52 -10.50 2.89 16.68
N ASP A 53 -11.30 1.95 17.23
CA ASP A 53 -10.98 1.27 18.49
C ASP A 53 -9.71 0.42 18.41
N VAL A 54 -9.46 -0.22 17.26
CA VAL A 54 -8.23 -0.98 17.02
C VAL A 54 -7.02 -0.04 17.00
N VAL A 55 -7.14 1.11 16.33
CA VAL A 55 -6.07 2.12 16.26
C VAL A 55 -5.79 2.69 17.66
N ALA A 56 -6.84 3.04 18.41
CA ALA A 56 -6.71 3.53 19.79
C ALA A 56 -5.99 2.51 20.68
N TYR A 57 -6.37 1.24 20.57
CA TYR A 57 -5.74 0.16 21.34
C TYR A 57 -4.25 0.00 21.01
N GLU A 58 -3.88 -0.01 19.75
CA GLU A 58 -2.47 -0.14 19.32
C GLU A 58 -1.61 1.04 19.76
N PHE A 59 -2.15 2.27 19.77
CA PHE A 59 -1.46 3.42 20.35
C PHE A 59 -1.41 3.39 21.87
N GLY A 60 -2.27 2.61 22.53
CA GLY A 60 -2.43 2.59 23.99
C GLY A 60 -3.22 3.78 24.53
N LEU A 61 -4.11 4.35 23.72
CA LEU A 61 -4.95 5.50 24.05
C LEU A 61 -6.18 5.07 24.82
N LYS A 62 -6.11 5.19 26.13
CA LYS A 62 -7.18 4.86 27.10
C LYS A 62 -7.17 5.85 28.22
N ASN A 63 -8.21 5.84 29.04
CA ASN A 63 -8.23 6.64 30.28
C ASN A 63 -7.01 6.30 31.16
N GLY A 64 -6.34 7.32 31.64
CA GLY A 64 -5.08 7.21 32.38
C GLY A 64 -3.82 7.17 31.52
N ALA A 65 -3.91 7.13 30.18
CA ALA A 65 -2.74 7.22 29.32
C ALA A 65 -2.14 8.64 29.36
N ASN A 66 -0.81 8.73 29.46
CA ASN A 66 -0.12 10.00 29.44
C ASN A 66 0.45 10.27 28.04
N LEU A 67 -0.15 11.25 27.33
CA LEU A 67 0.20 11.58 25.95
C LEU A 67 1.65 12.08 25.78
N ALA A 68 2.26 12.61 26.85
CA ALA A 68 3.65 13.07 26.80
C ALA A 68 4.66 11.91 26.85
N LEU A 69 4.25 10.75 27.35
CA LEU A 69 5.11 9.57 27.50
C LEU A 69 4.96 8.57 26.34
N ILE A 70 3.96 8.75 25.46
CA ILE A 70 3.75 7.88 24.30
C ILE A 70 4.70 8.29 23.18
N ASP A 71 5.54 7.37 22.72
CA ASP A 71 6.30 7.51 21.47
C ASP A 71 5.37 7.20 20.29
N PHE A 72 4.67 8.23 19.81
CA PHE A 72 3.75 8.11 18.68
C PHE A 72 4.43 7.68 17.39
N ASP A 73 5.68 8.07 17.16
CA ASP A 73 6.40 7.72 15.93
C ASP A 73 6.81 6.25 15.92
N ALA A 74 7.27 5.70 17.04
CA ALA A 74 7.53 4.27 17.16
C ALA A 74 6.23 3.47 16.99
N LYS A 75 5.18 3.85 17.70
CA LYS A 75 3.86 3.21 17.60
C LYS A 75 3.31 3.24 16.18
N ARG A 76 3.37 4.40 15.49
CA ARG A 76 2.95 4.53 14.10
C ARG A 76 3.68 3.54 13.19
N ARG A 77 5.01 3.44 13.29
CA ARG A 77 5.79 2.48 12.50
C ARG A 77 5.38 1.03 12.75
N ASP A 78 5.10 0.68 14.00
CA ASP A 78 4.69 -0.67 14.37
C ASP A 78 3.28 -0.99 13.86
N ILE A 79 2.34 -0.06 13.96
CA ILE A 79 0.97 -0.21 13.44
C ILE A 79 0.97 -0.40 11.93
N LEU A 80 1.73 0.40 11.18
CA LEU A 80 1.84 0.27 9.73
C LEU A 80 2.41 -1.10 9.30
N LYS A 81 3.29 -1.71 10.09
CA LYS A 81 3.77 -3.08 9.85
C LYS A 81 2.72 -4.14 10.17
N LYS A 82 1.98 -3.97 11.26
CA LYS A 82 0.97 -4.94 11.72
C LYS A 82 -0.30 -4.94 10.88
N ILE A 83 -0.71 -3.74 10.41
CA ILE A 83 -1.97 -3.52 9.71
C ILE A 83 -1.69 -2.95 8.31
N PRO A 84 -1.31 -3.79 7.33
CA PRO A 84 -0.98 -3.35 5.98
C PRO A 84 -2.12 -2.68 5.20
N ASN A 85 -3.35 -2.78 5.69
CA ASN A 85 -4.51 -2.07 5.16
C ASN A 85 -4.40 -0.55 5.32
N ILE A 86 -3.56 -0.10 6.24
CA ILE A 86 -3.30 1.32 6.46
C ILE A 86 -2.16 1.77 5.54
N ARG A 87 -2.40 2.84 4.79
CA ARG A 87 -1.40 3.50 3.96
C ARG A 87 -0.58 4.48 4.77
N GLU A 88 -1.27 5.34 5.53
CA GLU A 88 -0.64 6.38 6.32
C GLU A 88 -1.42 6.65 7.62
N ILE A 89 -0.68 7.07 8.65
CA ILE A 89 -1.23 7.56 9.91
C ILE A 89 -0.61 8.91 10.20
N THR A 90 -1.45 9.92 10.33
CA THR A 90 -1.05 11.26 10.76
C THR A 90 -1.50 11.49 12.20
N VAL A 91 -0.58 11.87 13.09
CA VAL A 91 -0.84 12.14 14.50
C VAL A 91 -0.65 13.63 14.80
N SER A 92 -1.71 14.30 15.23
CA SER A 92 -1.71 15.70 15.63
C SER A 92 -1.99 15.82 17.12
N ARG A 93 -0.98 16.22 17.88
CA ARG A 93 -1.11 16.41 19.33
C ARG A 93 -1.57 17.83 19.65
N ARG A 94 -2.65 17.94 20.39
CA ARG A 94 -3.15 19.21 20.95
C ARG A 94 -2.94 19.19 22.46
N LEU A 95 -1.73 19.56 22.86
CA LEU A 95 -1.35 19.59 24.26
C LEU A 95 -2.29 20.46 25.10
N PRO A 96 -2.53 20.12 26.39
CA PRO A 96 -1.82 19.05 27.10
C PRO A 96 -2.37 17.63 26.87
N ASN A 97 -3.68 17.42 26.66
CA ASN A 97 -4.35 16.12 26.81
C ASN A 97 -5.25 15.73 25.64
N ARG A 98 -5.04 16.29 24.45
CA ARG A 98 -5.80 15.92 23.25
C ARG A 98 -4.89 15.39 22.15
N VAL A 99 -5.40 14.41 21.39
CA VAL A 99 -4.75 13.87 20.21
C VAL A 99 -5.77 13.56 19.13
N ASP A 100 -5.46 14.01 17.91
CA ASP A 100 -6.22 13.69 16.70
C ASP A 100 -5.37 12.75 15.84
N ILE A 101 -5.94 11.63 15.42
CA ILE A 101 -5.29 10.63 14.56
C ILE A 101 -6.12 10.48 13.30
N ALA A 102 -5.51 10.80 12.16
CA ALA A 102 -6.08 10.54 10.86
C ALA A 102 -5.45 9.28 10.26
N VAL A 103 -6.31 8.34 9.84
CA VAL A 103 -5.91 7.08 9.22
C VAL A 103 -6.31 7.12 7.75
N GLU A 104 -5.34 6.95 6.87
CA GLU A 104 -5.56 6.76 5.44
C GLU A 104 -5.43 5.27 5.10
N GLU A 105 -6.52 4.67 4.59
CA GLU A 105 -6.53 3.27 4.18
C GLU A 105 -6.05 3.10 2.75
N ARG A 106 -5.45 1.94 2.46
CA ARG A 106 -5.09 1.55 1.09
C ARG A 106 -6.32 1.25 0.27
N VAL A 107 -6.32 1.71 -0.97
CA VAL A 107 -7.38 1.44 -1.94
C VAL A 107 -6.94 0.28 -2.83
N PRO A 108 -7.67 -0.84 -2.86
CA PRO A 108 -7.33 -1.97 -3.71
C PRO A 108 -7.56 -1.62 -5.19
N VAL A 109 -6.61 -1.95 -6.06
CA VAL A 109 -6.70 -1.75 -7.51
C VAL A 109 -6.65 -3.07 -8.28
N VAL A 110 -6.16 -4.15 -7.67
CA VAL A 110 -6.05 -5.47 -8.28
C VAL A 110 -6.24 -6.58 -7.25
N ARG A 111 -6.84 -7.70 -7.69
CA ARG A 111 -6.91 -8.95 -6.91
C ARG A 111 -5.72 -9.86 -7.24
N LEU A 112 -5.29 -10.61 -6.25
CA LEU A 112 -4.23 -11.60 -6.41
C LEU A 112 -4.83 -13.01 -6.23
N GLY A 113 -4.70 -13.85 -7.26
CA GLY A 113 -5.21 -15.21 -7.25
C GLY A 113 -4.15 -16.22 -7.69
N VAL A 114 -4.43 -17.50 -7.45
CA VAL A 114 -3.59 -18.60 -7.91
C VAL A 114 -4.23 -19.25 -9.15
N LYS A 115 -3.43 -19.56 -10.14
CA LYS A 115 -3.89 -20.22 -11.37
C LYS A 115 -4.62 -21.53 -11.03
N GLY A 116 -5.80 -21.72 -11.63
CA GLY A 116 -6.62 -22.92 -11.41
C GLY A 116 -7.46 -22.91 -10.13
N GLN A 117 -7.26 -21.96 -9.22
CA GLN A 117 -8.12 -21.79 -8.05
C GLN A 117 -9.29 -20.85 -8.38
N LYS A 118 -10.52 -21.32 -8.09
CA LYS A 118 -11.74 -20.50 -8.26
C LYS A 118 -11.99 -19.56 -7.07
N GLN A 119 -11.45 -19.91 -5.91
CA GLN A 119 -11.70 -19.20 -4.67
C GLN A 119 -10.82 -17.97 -4.57
N ASP A 120 -11.42 -16.82 -4.35
CA ASP A 120 -10.72 -15.56 -4.07
C ASP A 120 -10.09 -15.63 -2.68
N SER A 121 -8.80 -15.42 -2.60
CA SER A 121 -8.06 -15.42 -1.33
C SER A 121 -8.31 -14.16 -0.50
N GLY A 122 -9.03 -13.17 -1.03
CA GLY A 122 -9.18 -11.85 -0.45
C GLY A 122 -7.90 -11.01 -0.51
N ARG A 123 -6.85 -11.52 -1.17
CA ARG A 123 -5.59 -10.78 -1.35
C ARG A 123 -5.74 -9.78 -2.49
N VAL A 124 -5.35 -8.57 -2.19
CA VAL A 124 -5.39 -7.43 -3.12
C VAL A 124 -4.08 -6.65 -3.04
N ALA A 125 -3.82 -5.83 -4.04
CA ALA A 125 -2.75 -4.84 -3.97
C ALA A 125 -3.29 -3.45 -4.34
N ASP A 126 -2.65 -2.40 -3.80
CA ASP A 126 -2.89 -1.02 -4.19
C ASP A 126 -2.00 -0.61 -5.39
N SER A 127 -2.11 0.65 -5.81
CA SER A 127 -1.30 1.22 -6.91
C SER A 127 0.20 1.30 -6.59
N GLU A 128 0.60 1.25 -5.30
CA GLU A 128 2.00 1.13 -4.90
C GLU A 128 2.52 -0.31 -4.94
N GLY A 129 1.65 -1.27 -5.27
CA GLY A 129 1.93 -2.70 -5.28
C GLY A 129 1.97 -3.34 -3.89
N VAL A 130 1.52 -2.67 -2.83
CA VAL A 130 1.52 -3.25 -1.47
C VAL A 130 0.36 -4.23 -1.33
N VAL A 131 0.67 -5.45 -0.88
CA VAL A 131 -0.32 -6.54 -0.72
C VAL A 131 -0.98 -6.46 0.64
N PHE A 132 -2.32 -6.52 0.66
CA PHE A 132 -3.13 -6.57 1.89
C PHE A 132 -4.38 -7.44 1.69
N ILE A 133 -5.21 -7.56 2.72
CA ILE A 133 -6.44 -8.36 2.66
C ILE A 133 -7.64 -7.43 2.61
N SER A 134 -8.49 -7.62 1.59
CA SER A 134 -9.80 -6.95 1.48
C SER A 134 -10.78 -7.90 0.81
N SER A 135 -11.96 -8.03 1.40
CA SER A 135 -13.07 -8.85 0.85
C SER A 135 -14.25 -8.01 0.36
N SER A 136 -14.26 -6.71 0.64
CA SER A 136 -15.37 -5.83 0.33
C SER A 136 -15.08 -5.02 -0.93
N GLY A 137 -16.01 -5.06 -1.91
CA GLY A 137 -15.97 -4.21 -3.12
C GLY A 137 -14.87 -4.57 -4.12
N THR A 138 -14.29 -5.78 -4.05
CA THR A 138 -13.15 -6.16 -4.88
C THR A 138 -13.53 -7.01 -6.11
N GLN A 139 -14.78 -7.46 -6.23
CA GLN A 139 -15.20 -8.42 -7.28
C GLN A 139 -15.00 -7.92 -8.72
N LEU A 140 -15.10 -6.61 -8.92
CA LEU A 140 -14.94 -5.98 -10.25
C LEU A 140 -13.49 -5.61 -10.57
N LEU A 141 -12.57 -5.74 -9.61
CA LEU A 141 -11.16 -5.46 -9.88
C LEU A 141 -10.55 -6.53 -10.77
N PRO A 142 -9.62 -6.16 -11.67
CA PRO A 142 -8.87 -7.12 -12.45
C PRO A 142 -8.05 -8.05 -11.55
N MET A 143 -7.65 -9.20 -12.08
CA MET A 143 -6.93 -10.22 -11.32
C MET A 143 -5.55 -10.51 -11.90
N ILE A 144 -4.54 -10.57 -11.05
CA ILE A 144 -3.23 -11.15 -11.37
C ILE A 144 -3.23 -12.60 -10.87
N ARG A 145 -2.93 -13.56 -11.77
CA ARG A 145 -2.84 -14.99 -11.43
C ARG A 145 -1.41 -15.46 -11.38
N GLU A 146 -1.00 -15.92 -10.21
CA GLU A 146 0.30 -16.55 -9.96
C GLU A 146 0.26 -18.07 -10.24
N ALA A 147 1.41 -18.64 -10.59
CA ALA A 147 1.49 -20.08 -10.97
C ALA A 147 1.26 -21.03 -9.79
N ALA A 148 1.67 -20.63 -8.59
CA ALA A 148 1.64 -21.43 -7.38
C ALA A 148 1.15 -20.59 -6.20
N ALA A 149 1.36 -21.06 -4.97
CA ALA A 149 1.06 -20.32 -3.76
C ALA A 149 1.61 -18.87 -3.85
N PRO A 150 0.91 -17.89 -3.26
CA PRO A 150 1.21 -16.48 -3.45
C PRO A 150 2.66 -16.14 -3.08
N GLY A 151 3.42 -15.62 -4.05
CA GLY A 151 4.82 -15.27 -3.86
C GLY A 151 5.04 -14.08 -2.93
N THR A 152 4.09 -13.14 -2.88
CA THR A 152 4.22 -11.91 -2.10
C THR A 152 3.40 -11.98 -0.83
N ALA A 153 4.04 -11.83 0.33
CA ALA A 153 3.36 -11.85 1.62
C ALA A 153 2.58 -10.53 1.88
N LYS A 154 1.59 -10.62 2.77
CA LYS A 154 0.85 -9.44 3.26
C LYS A 154 1.82 -8.40 3.85
N GLY A 155 1.66 -7.15 3.44
CA GLY A 155 2.52 -6.02 3.83
C GLY A 155 3.78 -5.84 2.98
N GLN A 156 4.05 -6.77 2.06
CA GLN A 156 5.15 -6.64 1.10
C GLN A 156 4.68 -6.03 -0.22
N ARG A 157 5.61 -5.50 -1.00
CA ARG A 157 5.36 -4.99 -2.35
C ARG A 157 5.51 -6.09 -3.38
N LEU A 158 4.68 -6.03 -4.41
CA LEU A 158 4.83 -6.84 -5.62
C LEU A 158 6.20 -6.57 -6.25
N SER A 159 6.77 -7.59 -6.88
CA SER A 159 8.06 -7.51 -7.59
C SER A 159 8.03 -8.35 -8.87
N GLY A 160 9.01 -8.18 -9.75
CA GLY A 160 9.12 -8.94 -11.00
C GLY A 160 7.83 -8.91 -11.82
N HIS A 161 7.41 -10.05 -12.33
CA HIS A 161 6.21 -10.18 -13.17
C HIS A 161 4.91 -9.74 -12.51
N ALA A 162 4.78 -9.86 -11.19
CA ALA A 162 3.58 -9.38 -10.49
C ALA A 162 3.50 -7.84 -10.52
N LEU A 163 4.62 -7.14 -10.38
CA LEU A 163 4.69 -5.69 -10.52
C LEU A 163 4.51 -5.28 -11.99
N ALA A 164 5.07 -6.05 -12.94
CA ALA A 164 4.85 -5.84 -14.37
C ALA A 164 3.37 -5.95 -14.76
N ALA A 165 2.67 -6.95 -14.21
CA ALA A 165 1.24 -7.12 -14.43
C ALA A 165 0.42 -5.97 -13.83
N LEU A 166 0.80 -5.46 -12.66
CA LEU A 166 0.17 -4.27 -12.07
C LEU A 166 0.37 -3.05 -12.99
N MET A 167 1.61 -2.80 -13.43
CA MET A 167 1.92 -1.71 -14.37
C MET A 167 1.10 -1.83 -15.67
N LEU A 168 0.99 -3.03 -16.23
CA LEU A 168 0.18 -3.30 -17.42
C LEU A 168 -1.30 -2.97 -17.17
N LEU A 169 -1.87 -3.45 -16.07
CA LEU A 169 -3.28 -3.21 -15.74
C LEU A 169 -3.59 -1.73 -15.52
N GLU A 170 -2.71 -1.01 -14.81
CA GLU A 170 -2.86 0.43 -14.59
C GLU A 170 -2.74 1.20 -15.90
N THR A 171 -1.74 0.89 -16.74
CA THR A 171 -1.57 1.51 -18.05
C THR A 171 -2.78 1.25 -18.94
N CYS A 172 -3.31 0.02 -18.97
CA CYS A 172 -4.54 -0.29 -19.72
C CYS A 172 -5.76 0.46 -19.20
N ARG A 173 -5.92 0.57 -17.88
CA ARG A 173 -7.03 1.31 -17.28
C ARG A 173 -6.99 2.79 -17.64
N ASP A 174 -5.82 3.38 -17.66
CA ASP A 174 -5.64 4.84 -17.80
C ASP A 174 -5.59 5.25 -19.30
N GLU A 175 -4.89 4.50 -20.15
CA GLU A 175 -4.57 4.88 -21.52
C GLU A 175 -5.18 3.97 -22.61
N PHE A 176 -5.51 2.70 -22.31
CA PHE A 176 -5.96 1.70 -23.29
C PHE A 176 -7.23 0.95 -22.83
N ARG A 177 -8.26 1.71 -22.45
CA ARG A 177 -9.52 1.17 -21.87
C ARG A 177 -10.26 0.24 -22.82
N GLU A 178 -10.10 0.41 -24.12
CA GLU A 178 -10.68 -0.42 -25.18
C GLU A 178 -10.20 -1.87 -25.14
N LEU A 179 -9.05 -2.15 -24.54
CA LEU A 179 -8.59 -3.54 -24.34
C LEU A 179 -9.38 -4.25 -23.23
N GLY A 180 -9.88 -3.50 -22.24
CA GLY A 180 -10.72 -4.03 -21.16
C GLY A 180 -10.09 -5.22 -20.42
N VAL A 181 -8.79 -5.14 -20.08
CA VAL A 181 -8.07 -6.25 -19.44
C VAL A 181 -8.67 -6.60 -18.09
N ILE A 182 -9.13 -7.85 -17.93
CA ILE A 182 -9.77 -8.35 -16.70
C ILE A 182 -8.89 -9.30 -15.89
N GLU A 183 -7.91 -9.94 -16.51
CA GLU A 183 -7.02 -10.89 -15.85
C GLU A 183 -5.65 -10.91 -16.51
N VAL A 184 -4.59 -11.07 -15.73
CA VAL A 184 -3.21 -11.26 -16.20
C VAL A 184 -2.61 -12.47 -15.50
N ASP A 185 -2.25 -13.49 -16.28
CA ASP A 185 -1.53 -14.68 -15.84
C ASP A 185 -0.02 -14.43 -15.96
N ILE A 186 0.69 -14.53 -14.84
CA ILE A 186 2.14 -14.35 -14.72
C ILE A 186 2.89 -15.67 -14.55
N SER A 187 2.25 -16.81 -14.85
CA SER A 187 2.85 -18.14 -14.66
C SER A 187 3.99 -18.45 -15.63
N LYS A 188 4.14 -17.67 -16.68
CA LYS A 188 5.17 -17.87 -17.72
C LYS A 188 6.36 -16.93 -17.49
N PRO A 189 7.60 -17.43 -17.67
CA PRO A 189 8.79 -16.64 -17.33
C PRO A 189 9.15 -15.55 -18.36
N TYR A 190 8.60 -15.60 -19.58
CA TYR A 190 9.05 -14.71 -20.67
C TYR A 190 7.98 -13.75 -21.17
N TYR A 191 6.75 -13.86 -20.68
CA TYR A 191 5.64 -13.02 -21.10
C TYR A 191 4.50 -13.02 -20.07
N LEU A 192 3.66 -12.02 -20.15
CA LEU A 192 2.38 -11.96 -19.46
C LEU A 192 1.26 -12.37 -20.42
N SER A 193 0.26 -13.09 -19.90
CA SER A 193 -0.92 -13.49 -20.65
C SER A 193 -2.13 -12.77 -20.13
N ALA A 194 -2.61 -11.76 -20.86
CA ALA A 194 -3.72 -10.91 -20.46
C ALA A 194 -5.03 -11.36 -21.12
N VAL A 195 -6.10 -11.49 -20.37
CA VAL A 195 -7.46 -11.76 -20.89
C VAL A 195 -8.15 -10.44 -21.16
N LEU A 196 -8.58 -10.22 -22.40
CA LEU A 196 -9.32 -9.04 -22.83
C LEU A 196 -10.83 -9.26 -22.55
N GLY A 197 -11.44 -8.34 -21.80
CA GLY A 197 -12.80 -8.55 -21.28
C GLY A 197 -13.93 -8.50 -22.32
N ASN A 198 -13.71 -7.84 -23.46
CA ASN A 198 -14.76 -7.64 -24.46
C ASN A 198 -15.13 -8.92 -25.22
N ASP A 199 -14.18 -9.80 -25.48
CA ASP A 199 -14.37 -11.02 -26.28
C ASP A 199 -13.66 -12.26 -25.68
N TYR A 200 -13.07 -12.11 -24.49
CA TYR A 200 -12.29 -13.13 -23.79
C TYR A 200 -11.13 -13.69 -24.63
N SER A 201 -10.64 -12.90 -25.59
CA SER A 201 -9.39 -13.23 -26.28
C SER A 201 -8.19 -13.02 -25.35
N THR A 202 -7.07 -13.62 -25.70
CA THR A 202 -5.84 -13.57 -24.89
C THR A 202 -4.79 -12.74 -25.60
N ALA A 203 -4.21 -11.77 -24.92
CA ALA A 203 -3.04 -11.03 -25.37
C ALA A 203 -1.78 -11.55 -24.66
N ILE A 204 -0.79 -11.98 -25.44
CA ILE A 204 0.54 -12.35 -24.95
C ILE A 204 1.43 -11.13 -25.10
N ILE A 205 1.93 -10.60 -23.99
CA ILE A 205 2.62 -9.31 -23.95
C ILE A 205 3.97 -9.49 -23.29
N ALA A 206 5.02 -8.95 -23.92
CA ALA A 206 6.34 -8.84 -23.35
C ALA A 206 6.96 -7.50 -23.80
N TRP A 207 7.81 -6.94 -22.95
CA TRP A 207 8.59 -5.75 -23.29
C TRP A 207 9.96 -5.80 -22.59
N ASP A 208 10.92 -5.13 -23.15
CA ASP A 208 12.25 -5.07 -22.57
C ASP A 208 12.23 -4.31 -21.22
N GLY A 209 12.70 -4.96 -20.15
CA GLY A 209 12.65 -4.51 -18.76
C GLY A 209 11.40 -4.97 -17.99
N MET A 210 10.63 -5.92 -18.52
CA MET A 210 9.47 -6.50 -17.84
C MET A 210 9.83 -7.19 -16.51
N ASP A 211 11.01 -7.80 -16.42
CA ASP A 211 11.46 -8.52 -15.23
C ASP A 211 11.75 -7.57 -14.05
N GLU A 212 12.15 -6.33 -14.36
CA GLU A 212 12.38 -5.26 -13.40
C GLU A 212 11.64 -3.98 -13.83
N PRO A 213 10.30 -3.98 -13.73
CA PRO A 213 9.49 -2.88 -14.22
C PRO A 213 9.73 -1.61 -13.40
N THR A 214 9.98 -0.51 -14.12
CA THR A 214 10.22 0.82 -13.57
C THR A 214 9.52 1.87 -14.44
N GLU A 215 9.42 3.10 -13.97
CA GLU A 215 8.92 4.21 -14.79
C GLU A 215 9.72 4.39 -16.10
N ALA A 216 11.02 4.04 -16.10
CA ALA A 216 11.85 4.10 -17.31
C ALA A 216 11.51 3.02 -18.35
N THR A 217 10.92 1.88 -17.93
CA THR A 217 10.49 0.80 -18.84
C THR A 217 9.05 0.96 -19.32
N LYS A 218 8.24 1.78 -18.65
CA LYS A 218 6.83 2.05 -19.01
C LYS A 218 6.62 2.51 -20.46
N PRO A 219 7.44 3.40 -21.05
CA PRO A 219 7.28 3.78 -22.46
C PRO A 219 7.38 2.62 -23.44
N LYS A 220 8.16 1.57 -23.12
CA LYS A 220 8.27 0.37 -23.96
C LYS A 220 6.98 -0.45 -23.91
N LEU A 221 6.38 -0.58 -22.71
CA LEU A 221 5.05 -1.18 -22.55
C LEU A 221 3.98 -0.39 -23.31
N VAL A 222 3.95 0.94 -23.16
CA VAL A 222 2.99 1.83 -23.86
C VAL A 222 3.08 1.65 -25.36
N ARG A 223 4.30 1.61 -25.93
CA ARG A 223 4.50 1.34 -27.36
C ARG A 223 3.91 0.00 -27.78
N GLN A 224 4.13 -1.06 -26.98
CA GLN A 224 3.62 -2.39 -27.27
C GLN A 224 2.08 -2.44 -27.20
N LEU A 225 1.50 -1.78 -26.21
CA LEU A 225 0.05 -1.66 -26.05
C LEU A 225 -0.59 -0.84 -27.18
N THR A 226 0.10 0.19 -27.68
CA THR A 226 -0.37 0.98 -28.82
C THR A 226 -0.53 0.12 -30.07
N GLU A 227 0.46 -0.73 -30.39
CA GLU A 227 0.37 -1.64 -31.54
C GLU A 227 -0.67 -2.73 -31.32
N LEU A 228 -0.78 -3.28 -30.11
CA LEU A 228 -1.82 -4.22 -29.75
C LEU A 228 -3.22 -3.63 -29.93
N THR A 229 -3.45 -2.44 -29.39
CA THR A 229 -4.73 -1.74 -29.47
C THR A 229 -5.12 -1.43 -30.92
N ARG A 230 -4.16 -0.92 -31.72
CA ARG A 230 -4.39 -0.71 -33.14
C ARG A 230 -4.84 -1.98 -33.84
N SER A 231 -4.15 -3.10 -33.63
CA SER A 231 -4.46 -4.38 -34.25
C SER A 231 -5.81 -4.93 -33.77
N TYR A 232 -6.07 -4.80 -32.45
CA TYR A 232 -7.29 -5.27 -31.82
C TYR A 232 -8.53 -4.50 -32.28
N THR A 233 -8.45 -3.19 -32.42
CA THR A 233 -9.59 -2.34 -32.82
C THR A 233 -9.82 -2.35 -34.32
N SER A 234 -8.79 -2.50 -35.15
CA SER A 234 -8.89 -2.57 -36.61
C SER A 234 -9.21 -3.95 -37.17
N ARG A 235 -9.40 -4.96 -36.29
CA ARG A 235 -9.68 -6.33 -36.74
C ARG A 235 -10.98 -6.42 -37.56
N VAL A 236 -10.92 -7.15 -38.67
CA VAL A 236 -12.09 -7.51 -39.49
C VAL A 236 -12.66 -8.86 -39.05
N ASP A 237 -11.78 -9.76 -38.59
CA ASP A 237 -12.13 -11.12 -38.20
C ASP A 237 -12.28 -11.24 -36.66
N ASN A 238 -13.50 -11.53 -36.24
CA ASN A 238 -13.84 -11.74 -34.82
C ASN A 238 -13.48 -13.17 -34.32
N SER A 239 -12.93 -14.03 -35.17
CA SER A 239 -12.48 -15.37 -34.77
C SER A 239 -11.11 -15.38 -34.08
N VAL A 240 -10.37 -14.28 -34.12
CA VAL A 240 -9.08 -14.17 -33.44
C VAL A 240 -9.25 -14.39 -31.94
N ARG A 241 -8.46 -15.33 -31.39
CA ARG A 241 -8.48 -15.69 -29.97
C ARG A 241 -7.18 -15.39 -29.23
N VAL A 242 -6.10 -15.23 -29.97
CA VAL A 242 -4.78 -14.94 -29.37
C VAL A 242 -4.10 -13.81 -30.15
N TRP A 243 -3.65 -12.82 -29.42
CA TRP A 243 -2.88 -11.67 -29.88
C TRP A 243 -1.48 -11.77 -29.32
N ASN A 244 -0.50 -12.03 -30.15
CA ASN A 244 0.89 -12.10 -29.70
C ASN A 244 1.58 -10.76 -29.96
N ALA A 245 1.82 -10.03 -28.89
CA ALA A 245 2.48 -8.73 -28.83
C ALA A 245 3.80 -8.81 -28.06
N THR A 246 4.59 -9.86 -28.26
CA THR A 246 5.90 -10.02 -27.59
C THR A 246 7.04 -9.37 -28.36
N GLN A 247 6.87 -9.08 -29.65
CA GLN A 247 7.90 -8.43 -30.45
C GLN A 247 7.61 -6.94 -30.63
N PRO A 248 8.60 -6.06 -30.39
CA PRO A 248 8.41 -4.63 -30.55
C PRO A 248 7.95 -4.23 -31.96
N GLY A 249 6.83 -3.51 -32.05
CA GLY A 249 6.28 -3.00 -33.32
C GLY A 249 5.50 -4.02 -34.15
N PHE A 250 5.30 -5.24 -33.66
CA PHE A 250 4.54 -6.28 -34.37
C PHE A 250 3.53 -6.96 -33.47
N VAL A 251 2.33 -7.23 -34.03
CA VAL A 251 1.30 -8.03 -33.36
C VAL A 251 0.83 -9.11 -34.31
N TYR A 252 0.91 -10.35 -33.86
CA TYR A 252 0.45 -11.51 -34.62
C TYR A 252 -0.90 -11.98 -34.07
N ALA A 253 -1.87 -12.17 -34.94
CA ALA A 253 -3.21 -12.67 -34.59
C ALA A 253 -3.33 -14.15 -34.93
N ASN A 254 -3.89 -14.95 -34.00
CA ASN A 254 -4.14 -16.36 -34.21
C ASN A 254 -5.59 -16.71 -33.81
N THR A 255 -6.23 -17.55 -34.61
CA THR A 255 -7.59 -18.05 -34.40
C THR A 255 -7.66 -19.28 -33.48
N GLN A 256 -6.53 -19.96 -33.26
CA GLN A 256 -6.46 -21.18 -32.43
C GLN A 256 -5.99 -20.87 -30.99
N LYS A 257 -6.73 -21.34 -29.99
CA LYS A 257 -6.33 -21.32 -28.57
C LYS A 257 -5.22 -22.33 -28.19
N GLY A 258 -4.58 -22.98 -29.12
CA GLY A 258 -3.88 -24.26 -28.91
C GLY A 258 -2.35 -24.23 -28.91
N PHE A 259 -1.68 -23.11 -28.86
CA PHE A 259 -0.20 -23.07 -28.79
C PHE A 259 0.27 -22.14 -27.66
N LEU A 260 -0.07 -22.47 -26.41
CA LEU A 260 0.50 -21.81 -25.22
C LEU A 260 1.12 -22.83 -24.28
#